data_4bd8750285ef8156975dd0079cf47c6d
#
_entry.id   4bd8750285ef8156975dd0079cf47c6d
#
_cell.length_a   1.000
_cell.length_b   1.000
_cell.length_c   1.000
_cell.angle_alpha   90.00
_cell.angle_beta   90.00
_cell.angle_gamma   90.00
#
_symmetry.space_group_name_H-M   'P 1'
#
loop_
_entity.id
_entity.type
_entity.pdbx_description
1 polymer ?
#
loop_
_entity_poly.entity_id
_entity_poly.type
_entity_poly.pdbx_seq_one_letter_code
_entity_poly.pdbx_strand_id
1 'polypeptide(L)'
;MTRLHRTGLGLLSLFVIAIGGCAQPIPKTQVSLNELVSEYNANAKAVPMIAAYADIEYTMYHESTGVGLPLWSSPNGLLRMEKGPDPLGTHDMVMIGRELSRQVMRVGTSRKDNVYYMWTLIPDPKAMWGPMKLAGAPGIENLPINPTGLQAILGICQLPDGRSKSAGVTLRMDTTSGRYAYVVGYISRQPVTDKLVVNKEFRFAWDEKRPNGLSEFFWGKQKPRRLEEVNFYDMNGRKVVSAQVGDYKPVEIDPEAAQPKIAPIMPTRIRITWFNKRQQKTSSVLLRLSQMTTEKQWETDVCDFLDNVPDEISDYEIIQVDKDIPFGDPVKKEGSDK
;
A
#
# COMPACT_ATOMS: atom_id res chain seq x y z
N MET A 1 -65.36 -0.14 -14.00
CA MET A 1 -64.21 -0.82 -13.38
C MET A 1 -62.99 -1.01 -14.33
N THR A 2 -62.71 -0.11 -15.23
CA THR A 2 -61.69 -0.32 -16.32
C THR A 2 -60.60 0.75 -16.39
N ARG A 3 -60.49 1.65 -15.43
CA ARG A 3 -59.40 2.67 -15.42
C ARG A 3 -58.22 2.41 -14.47
N LEU A 4 -58.33 1.46 -13.53
CA LEU A 4 -57.28 1.17 -12.57
C LEU A 4 -56.17 0.24 -13.12
N HIS A 5 -56.43 -0.54 -14.18
CA HIS A 5 -55.46 -1.48 -14.73
C HIS A 5 -54.40 -0.84 -15.66
N ARG A 6 -54.65 0.37 -16.21
CA ARG A 6 -53.69 1.01 -17.12
C ARG A 6 -52.57 1.77 -16.41
N THR A 7 -52.85 2.27 -15.21
CA THR A 7 -51.81 2.96 -14.40
C THR A 7 -50.86 2.03 -13.71
N GLY A 8 -51.28 0.79 -13.38
CA GLY A 8 -50.39 -0.21 -12.76
C GLY A 8 -49.31 -0.77 -13.71
N LEU A 9 -49.67 -0.91 -14.99
CA LEU A 9 -48.68 -1.43 -15.99
C LEU A 9 -47.59 -0.42 -16.32
N GLY A 10 -47.91 0.89 -16.30
CA GLY A 10 -46.92 1.94 -16.54
C GLY A 10 -45.90 2.10 -15.44
N LEU A 11 -46.32 1.92 -14.19
CA LEU A 11 -45.42 1.97 -13.03
C LEU A 11 -44.51 0.73 -12.94
N LEU A 12 -45.01 -0.44 -13.33
CA LEU A 12 -44.23 -1.67 -13.35
C LEU A 12 -43.13 -1.63 -14.44
N SER A 13 -43.42 -1.04 -15.61
CA SER A 13 -42.42 -0.87 -16.67
C SER A 13 -41.35 0.16 -16.33
N LEU A 14 -41.67 1.22 -15.61
CA LEU A 14 -40.69 2.18 -15.10
C LEU A 14 -39.76 1.57 -14.04
N PHE A 15 -40.31 0.67 -13.19
CA PHE A 15 -39.50 -0.01 -12.17
C PHE A 15 -38.52 -1.03 -12.75
N VAL A 16 -38.91 -1.73 -13.83
CA VAL A 16 -38.02 -2.68 -14.52
C VAL A 16 -36.87 -1.98 -15.26
N ILE A 17 -37.09 -0.74 -15.75
CA ILE A 17 -36.03 0.05 -16.38
C ILE A 17 -35.05 0.60 -15.33
N ALA A 18 -35.52 0.88 -14.11
CA ALA A 18 -34.64 1.36 -13.02
C ALA A 18 -33.75 0.25 -12.41
N ILE A 19 -34.10 -1.03 -12.58
CA ILE A 19 -33.32 -2.19 -12.11
C ILE A 19 -32.31 -2.65 -13.17
N GLY A 20 -32.39 -2.15 -14.40
CA GLY A 20 -31.37 -2.32 -15.42
C GLY A 20 -30.11 -1.60 -14.98
N GLY A 21 -29.39 -2.17 -13.98
CA GLY A 21 -28.13 -1.65 -13.49
C GLY A 21 -27.23 -1.34 -14.68
N CYS A 22 -26.66 -0.14 -14.73
CA CYS A 22 -25.66 0.24 -15.71
C CYS A 22 -24.49 -0.73 -15.65
N ALA A 23 -24.59 -1.86 -16.35
CA ALA A 23 -23.45 -2.72 -16.57
C ALA A 23 -22.38 -1.87 -17.26
N GLN A 24 -21.23 -1.75 -16.64
CA GLN A 24 -20.12 -1.05 -17.28
C GLN A 24 -19.82 -1.72 -18.60
N PRO A 25 -19.63 -0.96 -19.67
CA PRO A 25 -19.30 -1.55 -20.96
C PRO A 25 -17.99 -2.35 -20.86
N ILE A 26 -17.95 -3.51 -21.50
CA ILE A 26 -16.75 -4.35 -21.56
C ILE A 26 -15.63 -3.56 -22.25
N PRO A 27 -14.40 -3.58 -21.73
CA PRO A 27 -13.27 -2.90 -22.34
C PRO A 27 -13.07 -3.32 -23.79
N LYS A 28 -13.02 -2.35 -24.69
CA LYS A 28 -12.72 -2.60 -26.10
C LYS A 28 -11.25 -2.93 -26.34
N THR A 29 -10.37 -2.43 -25.47
CA THR A 29 -8.92 -2.62 -25.55
C THR A 29 -8.41 -3.21 -24.25
N GLN A 30 -7.66 -4.32 -24.35
CA GLN A 30 -6.95 -4.87 -23.22
C GLN A 30 -5.60 -4.17 -23.08
N VAL A 31 -5.22 -3.90 -21.84
CA VAL A 31 -3.92 -3.34 -21.50
C VAL A 31 -2.96 -4.49 -21.23
N SER A 32 -1.76 -4.38 -21.76
CA SER A 32 -0.72 -5.36 -21.46
C SER A 32 -0.16 -5.16 -20.04
N LEU A 33 0.38 -6.23 -19.45
CA LEU A 33 1.08 -6.15 -18.16
C LEU A 33 2.19 -5.08 -18.21
N ASN A 34 3.01 -5.10 -19.27
CA ASN A 34 4.12 -4.17 -19.42
C ASN A 34 3.67 -2.71 -19.47
N GLU A 35 2.57 -2.42 -20.16
CA GLU A 35 2.00 -1.07 -20.24
C GLU A 35 1.54 -0.60 -18.86
N LEU A 36 0.75 -1.42 -18.15
CA LEU A 36 0.23 -1.09 -16.83
C LEU A 36 1.35 -0.86 -15.80
N VAL A 37 2.32 -1.78 -15.75
CA VAL A 37 3.47 -1.68 -14.84
C VAL A 37 4.36 -0.48 -15.22
N SER A 38 4.55 -0.21 -16.51
CA SER A 38 5.33 0.95 -16.97
C SER A 38 4.68 2.28 -16.59
N GLU A 39 3.35 2.41 -16.72
CA GLU A 39 2.61 3.60 -16.28
C GLU A 39 2.77 3.83 -14.77
N TYR A 40 2.58 2.78 -13.98
CA TYR A 40 2.77 2.86 -12.53
C TYR A 40 4.21 3.24 -12.17
N ASN A 41 5.18 2.56 -12.76
CA ASN A 41 6.60 2.79 -12.49
C ASN A 41 7.08 4.18 -12.92
N ALA A 42 6.50 4.75 -13.98
CA ALA A 42 6.81 6.12 -14.40
C ALA A 42 6.44 7.12 -13.30
N ASN A 43 5.25 6.98 -12.69
CA ASN A 43 4.84 7.82 -11.56
C ASN A 43 5.70 7.54 -10.32
N ALA A 44 5.90 6.26 -9.97
CA ALA A 44 6.74 5.90 -8.84
C ALA A 44 8.17 6.46 -8.99
N LYS A 45 8.75 6.41 -10.19
CA LYS A 45 10.09 6.94 -10.48
C LYS A 45 10.15 8.47 -10.32
N ALA A 46 9.06 9.17 -10.60
CA ALA A 46 8.99 10.62 -10.48
C ALA A 46 8.98 11.14 -9.03
N VAL A 47 8.74 10.26 -8.06
CA VAL A 47 8.74 10.58 -6.62
C VAL A 47 10.15 10.42 -6.04
N PRO A 48 10.95 11.46 -5.82
CA PRO A 48 12.33 11.31 -5.34
C PRO A 48 12.42 11.19 -3.81
N MET A 49 11.90 12.17 -3.12
CA MET A 49 11.86 12.34 -1.68
C MET A 49 10.54 13.01 -1.33
N ILE A 50 9.90 12.62 -0.24
CA ILE A 50 8.62 13.18 0.16
C ILE A 50 8.60 13.46 1.63
N ALA A 51 8.01 14.61 1.97
CA ALA A 51 7.48 14.92 3.29
C ALA A 51 5.99 15.20 3.18
N ALA A 52 5.24 14.75 4.19
CA ALA A 52 3.82 15.01 4.31
C ALA A 52 3.40 15.06 5.79
N TYR A 53 2.38 15.85 6.10
CA TYR A 53 1.64 15.64 7.35
C TYR A 53 0.74 14.41 7.18
N ALA A 54 0.63 13.64 8.25
CA ALA A 54 -0.16 12.41 8.28
C ALA A 54 -1.13 12.42 9.46
N ASP A 55 -2.43 12.54 9.20
CA ASP A 55 -3.43 12.26 10.21
C ASP A 55 -3.65 10.75 10.24
N ILE A 56 -3.48 10.15 11.42
CA ILE A 56 -3.50 8.71 11.64
C ILE A 56 -4.67 8.38 12.56
N GLU A 57 -5.59 7.52 12.11
CA GLU A 57 -6.68 7.01 12.93
C GLU A 57 -6.57 5.49 13.03
N TYR A 58 -6.52 4.96 14.25
CA TYR A 58 -6.49 3.53 14.50
C TYR A 58 -7.82 3.05 15.07
N THR A 59 -8.37 1.98 14.46
CA THR A 59 -9.64 1.37 14.83
C THR A 59 -9.44 -0.11 15.08
N MET A 60 -9.95 -0.64 16.19
CA MET A 60 -10.10 -2.08 16.41
C MET A 60 -11.53 -2.54 16.15
N TYR A 61 -11.68 -3.76 15.67
CA TYR A 61 -12.99 -4.36 15.41
C TYR A 61 -13.27 -5.43 16.45
N HIS A 62 -14.46 -5.38 17.01
CA HIS A 62 -14.93 -6.40 17.95
C HIS A 62 -15.18 -7.71 17.19
N GLU A 63 -14.57 -8.80 17.63
CA GLU A 63 -14.56 -10.08 16.89
C GLU A 63 -15.97 -10.63 16.60
N SER A 64 -16.90 -10.55 17.56
CA SER A 64 -18.24 -11.13 17.40
C SER A 64 -19.22 -10.24 16.63
N THR A 65 -19.08 -8.92 16.72
CA THR A 65 -20.02 -7.96 16.11
C THR A 65 -19.50 -7.30 14.84
N GLY A 66 -18.20 -7.32 14.61
CA GLY A 66 -17.55 -6.59 13.53
C GLY A 66 -17.63 -5.07 13.66
N VAL A 67 -18.10 -4.55 14.81
CA VAL A 67 -18.19 -3.10 15.05
C VAL A 67 -16.80 -2.54 15.30
N GLY A 68 -16.44 -1.50 14.56
CA GLY A 68 -15.17 -0.79 14.73
C GLY A 68 -15.26 0.22 15.87
N LEU A 69 -14.31 0.17 16.79
CA LEU A 69 -14.13 1.12 17.87
C LEU A 69 -12.85 1.93 17.61
N PRO A 70 -12.94 3.26 17.41
CA PRO A 70 -11.75 4.09 17.30
C PRO A 70 -11.01 4.06 18.65
N LEU A 71 -9.74 3.66 18.63
CA LEU A 71 -8.92 3.58 19.84
C LEU A 71 -7.99 4.78 20.01
N TRP A 72 -7.47 5.28 18.90
CA TRP A 72 -6.46 6.30 18.93
C TRP A 72 -6.44 7.10 17.63
N SER A 73 -6.10 8.38 17.74
CA SER A 73 -5.86 9.25 16.60
C SER A 73 -4.65 10.15 16.85
N SER A 74 -3.87 10.38 15.81
CA SER A 74 -2.75 11.30 15.81
C SER A 74 -2.97 12.34 14.71
N PRO A 75 -3.50 13.50 15.02
CA PRO A 75 -3.45 14.63 14.11
C PRO A 75 -2.00 15.14 14.01
N ASN A 76 -1.63 15.64 12.84
CA ASN A 76 -0.30 16.25 12.61
C ASN A 76 0.89 15.28 12.82
N GLY A 77 0.71 13.99 12.59
CA GLY A 77 1.82 13.08 12.39
C GLY A 77 2.64 13.48 11.15
N LEU A 78 3.76 12.82 10.94
CA LEU A 78 4.65 13.06 9.80
C LEU A 78 4.89 11.76 9.04
N LEU A 79 4.94 11.87 7.72
CA LEU A 79 5.48 10.86 6.83
C LEU A 79 6.67 11.46 6.11
N ARG A 80 7.82 10.81 6.16
CA ARG A 80 8.99 11.15 5.36
C ARG A 80 9.51 9.91 4.66
N MET A 81 10.01 10.09 3.45
CA MET A 81 10.56 9.01 2.66
C MET A 81 11.64 9.53 1.71
N GLU A 82 12.73 8.78 1.60
CA GLU A 82 13.81 9.00 0.66
C GLU A 82 14.09 7.73 -0.14
N LYS A 83 14.21 7.85 -1.45
CA LYS A 83 14.51 6.71 -2.30
C LYS A 83 15.92 6.20 -2.13
N GLY A 84 16.03 4.88 -2.04
CA GLY A 84 17.29 4.19 -2.20
C GLY A 84 17.77 4.17 -3.67
N PRO A 85 19.03 3.79 -3.88
CA PRO A 85 19.62 3.72 -5.22
C PRO A 85 18.99 2.61 -6.08
N ASP A 86 18.50 1.54 -5.47
CA ASP A 86 17.78 0.47 -6.18
C ASP A 86 16.28 0.81 -6.26
N PRO A 87 15.74 1.02 -7.45
CA PRO A 87 14.32 1.38 -7.63
C PRO A 87 13.33 0.27 -7.24
N LEU A 88 13.76 -0.98 -7.23
CA LEU A 88 12.99 -2.14 -6.76
C LEU A 88 13.31 -2.48 -5.30
N GLY A 89 14.33 -1.87 -4.76
CA GLY A 89 14.82 -2.07 -3.41
C GLY A 89 14.00 -1.33 -2.36
N THR A 90 14.51 -1.39 -1.15
CA THR A 90 13.94 -0.70 -0.01
C THR A 90 14.39 0.75 0.02
N HIS A 91 13.49 1.61 0.41
CA HIS A 91 13.73 3.04 0.60
C HIS A 91 13.74 3.36 2.09
N ASP A 92 14.39 4.45 2.47
CA ASP A 92 14.25 4.98 3.82
C ASP A 92 12.85 5.60 3.97
N MET A 93 12.19 5.26 5.05
CA MET A 93 10.87 5.80 5.35
C MET A 93 10.67 5.89 6.85
N VAL A 94 10.03 6.95 7.28
CA VAL A 94 9.52 7.05 8.65
C VAL A 94 8.13 7.65 8.66
N MET A 95 7.25 7.04 9.43
CA MET A 95 5.94 7.56 9.80
C MET A 95 5.91 7.77 11.30
N ILE A 96 5.62 8.98 11.73
CA ILE A 96 5.62 9.41 13.12
C ILE A 96 4.20 9.77 13.52
N GLY A 97 3.68 9.09 14.54
CA GLY A 97 2.45 9.47 15.22
C GLY A 97 2.75 10.34 16.43
N ARG A 98 1.93 11.38 16.66
CA ARG A 98 2.08 12.33 17.76
C ARG A 98 0.82 12.45 18.58
N GLU A 99 0.98 12.68 19.86
CA GLU A 99 -0.07 13.05 20.78
C GLU A 99 0.43 14.28 21.59
N LEU A 100 -0.30 15.40 21.51
CA LEU A 100 0.08 16.65 22.18
C LEU A 100 1.57 17.03 21.95
N SER A 101 2.02 16.94 20.71
CA SER A 101 3.41 17.24 20.29
C SER A 101 4.46 16.18 20.69
N ARG A 102 4.13 15.18 21.52
CA ARG A 102 5.01 14.06 21.86
C ARG A 102 4.90 12.97 20.78
N GLN A 103 6.03 12.39 20.38
CA GLN A 103 6.01 11.20 19.55
C GLN A 103 5.53 10.01 20.38
N VAL A 104 4.50 9.30 19.89
CA VAL A 104 3.92 8.14 20.57
C VAL A 104 4.00 6.88 19.71
N MET A 105 4.33 7.02 18.44
CA MET A 105 4.52 5.91 17.50
C MET A 105 5.53 6.30 16.43
N ARG A 106 6.33 5.34 16.03
CA ARG A 106 7.23 5.45 14.88
C ARG A 106 7.27 4.13 14.13
N VAL A 107 7.14 4.20 12.83
CA VAL A 107 7.21 3.04 11.92
C VAL A 107 8.12 3.41 10.78
N GLY A 108 9.09 2.57 10.46
CA GLY A 108 10.03 2.95 9.42
C GLY A 108 10.89 1.83 8.86
N THR A 109 11.74 2.25 7.95
CA THR A 109 12.81 1.47 7.34
C THR A 109 14.08 2.30 7.37
N SER A 110 15.18 1.73 7.82
CA SER A 110 16.51 2.34 7.81
C SER A 110 17.44 1.51 6.94
N ARG A 111 17.92 2.08 5.85
CA ARG A 111 18.95 1.44 5.00
C ARG A 111 20.30 1.42 5.71
N LYS A 112 20.62 2.45 6.51
CA LYS A 112 21.84 2.53 7.30
C LYS A 112 21.93 1.37 8.28
N ASP A 113 20.87 1.12 9.06
CA ASP A 113 20.81 0.03 10.03
C ASP A 113 20.44 -1.31 9.40
N ASN A 114 19.99 -1.29 8.13
CA ASN A 114 19.50 -2.45 7.38
C ASN A 114 18.31 -3.14 8.07
N VAL A 115 17.39 -2.35 8.64
CA VAL A 115 16.23 -2.83 9.39
C VAL A 115 14.93 -2.18 8.93
N TYR A 116 13.84 -2.90 9.15
CA TYR A 116 12.51 -2.34 9.29
C TYR A 116 12.10 -2.38 10.75
N TYR A 117 11.32 -1.40 11.21
CA TYR A 117 11.03 -1.26 12.62
C TYR A 117 9.70 -0.58 12.90
N MET A 118 9.23 -0.79 14.11
CA MET A 118 8.14 -0.05 14.71
C MET A 118 8.37 0.09 16.20
N TRP A 119 8.08 1.26 16.76
CA TRP A 119 7.85 1.37 18.18
C TRP A 119 6.58 2.19 18.47
N THR A 120 5.97 1.92 19.61
CA THR A 120 4.79 2.63 20.10
C THR A 120 4.82 2.71 21.62
N LEU A 121 4.26 3.79 22.15
CA LEU A 121 4.02 4.00 23.58
C LEU A 121 2.56 3.69 23.95
N ILE A 122 1.70 3.46 22.97
CA ILE A 122 0.26 3.29 23.14
C ILE A 122 -0.21 2.02 22.44
N PRO A 123 -1.06 1.16 23.09
CA PRO A 123 -1.47 1.25 24.50
C PRO A 123 -0.36 0.87 25.48
N ASP A 124 0.57 0.01 25.06
CA ASP A 124 1.70 -0.45 25.84
C ASP A 124 3.01 -0.11 25.11
N PRO A 125 4.05 0.36 25.83
CA PRO A 125 5.35 0.61 25.25
C PRO A 125 5.95 -0.66 24.62
N LYS A 126 6.28 -0.60 23.33
CA LYS A 126 6.86 -1.73 22.57
C LYS A 126 7.77 -1.23 21.48
N ALA A 127 8.88 -1.91 21.27
CA ALA A 127 9.70 -1.76 20.07
C ALA A 127 9.90 -3.11 19.39
N MET A 128 9.76 -3.14 18.09
CA MET A 128 9.90 -4.32 17.24
C MET A 128 10.73 -3.97 16.03
N TRP A 129 11.58 -4.86 15.61
CA TRP A 129 12.41 -4.68 14.42
C TRP A 129 12.72 -6.00 13.74
N GLY A 130 13.13 -5.92 12.48
CA GLY A 130 13.61 -7.07 11.72
C GLY A 130 14.56 -6.65 10.61
N PRO A 131 15.41 -7.60 10.14
CA PRO A 131 16.34 -7.33 9.05
C PRO A 131 15.59 -6.99 7.75
N MET A 132 16.07 -5.98 7.03
CA MET A 132 15.46 -5.47 5.81
C MET A 132 15.20 -6.55 4.75
N LYS A 133 16.12 -7.52 4.63
CA LYS A 133 16.01 -8.63 3.67
C LYS A 133 14.77 -9.52 3.88
N LEU A 134 14.17 -9.49 5.08
CA LEU A 134 12.94 -10.21 5.41
C LEU A 134 11.69 -9.35 5.28
N ALA A 135 11.87 -8.05 5.10
CA ALA A 135 10.76 -7.13 4.96
C ALA A 135 9.88 -7.51 3.75
N GLY A 136 8.62 -7.79 4.01
CA GLY A 136 7.67 -8.20 2.97
C GLY A 136 7.77 -9.66 2.52
N ALA A 137 8.57 -10.50 3.19
CA ALA A 137 8.54 -11.93 2.97
C ALA A 137 7.21 -12.54 3.50
N PRO A 138 6.64 -13.54 2.81
CA PRO A 138 5.45 -14.23 3.29
C PRO A 138 5.69 -14.85 4.67
N GLY A 139 4.78 -14.63 5.60
CA GLY A 139 4.87 -15.17 6.96
C GLY A 139 5.45 -14.20 7.99
N ILE A 140 5.90 -13.01 7.60
CA ILE A 140 6.28 -11.93 8.52
C ILE A 140 5.04 -11.08 8.80
N GLU A 141 4.16 -11.59 9.65
CA GLU A 141 2.86 -10.95 9.94
C GLU A 141 2.86 -10.23 11.30
N ASN A 142 4.02 -10.15 11.97
CA ASN A 142 4.06 -9.74 13.36
C ASN A 142 4.08 -8.22 13.60
N LEU A 143 4.32 -7.42 12.57
CA LEU A 143 4.20 -5.97 12.70
C LEU A 143 2.78 -5.50 12.35
N PRO A 144 2.16 -4.71 13.23
CA PRO A 144 0.85 -4.10 12.93
C PRO A 144 0.82 -3.28 11.64
N ILE A 145 1.93 -2.65 11.29
CA ILE A 145 2.13 -1.95 10.03
C ILE A 145 3.48 -2.39 9.46
N ASN A 146 3.47 -3.09 8.32
CA ASN A 146 4.70 -3.43 7.61
C ASN A 146 5.17 -2.21 6.80
N PRO A 147 6.31 -1.59 7.14
CA PRO A 147 6.74 -0.35 6.48
C PRO A 147 7.07 -0.54 4.99
N THR A 148 7.57 -1.70 4.56
CA THR A 148 7.80 -1.95 3.12
C THR A 148 6.48 -2.15 2.37
N GLY A 149 5.49 -2.76 3.02
CA GLY A 149 4.12 -2.81 2.51
C GLY A 149 3.54 -1.42 2.34
N LEU A 150 3.76 -0.52 3.29
CA LEU A 150 3.32 0.86 3.21
C LEU A 150 3.96 1.61 2.04
N GLN A 151 5.25 1.41 1.75
CA GLN A 151 5.91 1.98 0.58
C GLN A 151 5.24 1.53 -0.73
N ALA A 152 4.88 0.25 -0.84
CA ALA A 152 4.16 -0.28 -1.99
C ALA A 152 2.73 0.29 -2.10
N ILE A 153 2.02 0.44 -0.99
CA ILE A 153 0.68 1.04 -0.93
C ILE A 153 0.70 2.51 -1.35
N LEU A 154 1.73 3.26 -0.95
CA LEU A 154 1.91 4.66 -1.34
C LEU A 154 2.26 4.85 -2.83
N GLY A 155 2.58 3.78 -3.53
CA GLY A 155 2.96 3.88 -4.94
C GLY A 155 4.38 4.42 -5.16
N ILE A 156 5.26 4.24 -4.20
CA ILE A 156 6.61 4.78 -4.20
C ILE A 156 7.62 3.77 -4.77
N CYS A 157 7.46 2.49 -4.40
CA CYS A 157 8.28 1.41 -4.94
C CYS A 157 7.89 1.11 -6.39
N GLN A 158 8.88 0.84 -7.23
CA GLN A 158 8.58 0.30 -8.55
C GLN A 158 8.12 -1.16 -8.45
N LEU A 159 7.27 -1.56 -9.36
CA LEU A 159 6.80 -2.92 -9.50
C LEU A 159 7.70 -3.67 -10.49
N PRO A 160 8.09 -4.92 -10.21
CA PRO A 160 8.76 -5.77 -11.18
C PRO A 160 7.90 -5.96 -12.44
N ASP A 161 8.50 -5.88 -13.61
CA ASP A 161 7.82 -5.98 -14.92
C ASP A 161 7.62 -7.43 -15.40
N GLY A 162 7.92 -8.42 -14.57
CA GLY A 162 7.86 -9.84 -14.91
C GLY A 162 9.05 -10.38 -15.69
N ARG A 163 10.00 -9.52 -16.07
CA ARG A 163 11.25 -9.95 -16.75
C ARG A 163 12.32 -10.37 -15.75
N SER A 164 12.18 -9.98 -14.49
CA SER A 164 13.07 -10.41 -13.42
C SER A 164 12.86 -11.90 -13.13
N LYS A 165 13.95 -12.66 -13.03
CA LYS A 165 13.93 -14.12 -12.77
C LYS A 165 13.35 -14.49 -11.39
N SER A 166 13.08 -13.52 -10.53
CA SER A 166 12.78 -13.75 -9.12
C SER A 166 11.29 -13.77 -8.76
N ALA A 167 10.39 -13.31 -9.64
CA ALA A 167 8.97 -13.27 -9.32
C ALA A 167 8.11 -13.63 -10.55
N GLY A 168 7.19 -14.56 -10.38
CA GLY A 168 6.08 -14.73 -11.32
C GLY A 168 5.12 -13.54 -11.21
N VAL A 169 4.70 -13.00 -12.34
CA VAL A 169 3.74 -11.90 -12.39
C VAL A 169 2.55 -12.31 -13.24
N THR A 170 1.35 -12.08 -12.72
CA THR A 170 0.11 -12.37 -13.43
C THR A 170 -0.69 -11.09 -13.64
N LEU A 171 -1.40 -10.99 -14.76
CA LEU A 171 -2.40 -9.96 -15.00
C LEU A 171 -3.76 -10.61 -15.22
N ARG A 172 -4.76 -10.16 -14.49
CA ARG A 172 -6.15 -10.57 -14.69
C ARG A 172 -7.09 -9.37 -14.63
N MET A 173 -8.25 -9.52 -15.25
CA MET A 173 -9.36 -8.59 -15.02
C MET A 173 -10.24 -9.10 -13.90
N ASP A 174 -10.67 -8.19 -13.04
CA ASP A 174 -11.60 -8.48 -11.96
C ASP A 174 -12.87 -7.64 -12.12
N THR A 175 -14.02 -8.30 -11.93
CA THR A 175 -15.35 -7.68 -12.02
C THR A 175 -16.13 -7.80 -10.73
N THR A 176 -15.53 -8.34 -9.67
CA THR A 176 -16.22 -8.73 -8.42
C THR A 176 -16.88 -7.54 -7.71
N SER A 177 -16.37 -6.34 -7.89
CA SER A 177 -16.89 -5.11 -7.27
C SER A 177 -17.92 -4.36 -8.11
N GLY A 178 -18.44 -4.98 -9.19
CA GLY A 178 -19.33 -4.33 -10.15
C GLY A 178 -18.63 -3.31 -11.05
N ARG A 179 -17.31 -3.19 -10.92
CA ARG A 179 -16.45 -2.37 -11.79
C ARG A 179 -15.31 -3.22 -12.31
N TYR A 180 -14.93 -2.96 -13.55
CA TYR A 180 -13.73 -3.59 -14.09
C TYR A 180 -12.47 -3.02 -13.43
N ALA A 181 -11.54 -3.89 -13.10
CA ALA A 181 -10.23 -3.49 -12.62
C ALA A 181 -9.16 -4.44 -13.18
N TYR A 182 -7.96 -3.93 -13.34
CA TYR A 182 -6.78 -4.75 -13.64
C TYR A 182 -6.15 -5.17 -12.33
N VAL A 183 -5.89 -6.46 -12.16
CA VAL A 183 -5.21 -6.99 -10.99
C VAL A 183 -3.89 -7.60 -11.41
N VAL A 184 -2.81 -7.04 -10.88
CA VAL A 184 -1.45 -7.56 -11.05
C VAL A 184 -1.10 -8.35 -9.80
N GLY A 185 -0.92 -9.66 -9.95
CA GLY A 185 -0.54 -10.57 -8.87
C GLY A 185 0.93 -10.91 -8.93
N TYR A 186 1.61 -10.84 -7.79
CA TYR A 186 3.00 -11.23 -7.64
C TYR A 186 3.10 -12.55 -6.90
N ILE A 187 3.81 -13.50 -7.53
CA ILE A 187 4.04 -14.83 -7.01
C ILE A 187 5.48 -14.88 -6.51
N SER A 188 5.68 -15.21 -5.26
CA SER A 188 6.99 -15.44 -4.69
C SER A 188 7.11 -16.85 -4.13
N ARG A 189 8.36 -17.30 -4.03
CA ARG A 189 8.70 -18.56 -3.42
C ARG A 189 8.77 -18.37 -1.91
N GLN A 190 8.06 -19.20 -1.19
CA GLN A 190 8.06 -19.18 0.27
C GLN A 190 9.38 -19.75 0.79
N PRO A 191 10.10 -19.03 1.68
CA PRO A 191 11.43 -19.47 2.14
C PRO A 191 11.44 -20.82 2.86
N VAL A 192 10.38 -21.12 3.62
CA VAL A 192 10.33 -22.33 4.48
C VAL A 192 9.84 -23.57 3.72
N THR A 193 8.84 -23.44 2.85
CA THR A 193 8.19 -24.60 2.19
C THR A 193 8.57 -24.72 0.73
N ASP A 194 9.32 -23.78 0.19
CA ASP A 194 9.69 -23.67 -1.22
C ASP A 194 8.48 -23.61 -2.20
N LYS A 195 7.27 -23.41 -1.66
CA LYS A 195 6.05 -23.31 -2.45
C LYS A 195 5.92 -21.93 -3.10
N LEU A 196 5.36 -21.92 -4.29
CA LEU A 196 4.97 -20.68 -4.96
C LEU A 196 3.62 -20.21 -4.41
N VAL A 197 3.57 -18.97 -3.93
CA VAL A 197 2.36 -18.36 -3.38
C VAL A 197 2.17 -16.96 -3.95
N VAL A 198 0.91 -16.60 -4.20
CA VAL A 198 0.58 -15.20 -4.46
C VAL A 198 0.69 -14.47 -3.14
N ASN A 199 1.66 -13.56 -3.03
CA ASN A 199 1.88 -12.81 -1.79
C ASN A 199 1.32 -11.39 -1.83
N LYS A 200 1.18 -10.81 -3.02
CA LYS A 200 0.65 -9.44 -3.20
C LYS A 200 -0.20 -9.36 -4.45
N GLU A 201 -1.26 -8.55 -4.39
CA GLU A 201 -2.02 -8.14 -5.55
C GLU A 201 -2.21 -6.63 -5.55
N PHE A 202 -2.03 -6.02 -6.72
CA PHE A 202 -2.27 -4.60 -6.96
C PHE A 202 -3.47 -4.46 -7.89
N ARG A 203 -4.50 -3.79 -7.42
CA ARG A 203 -5.74 -3.54 -8.15
C ARG A 203 -5.73 -2.12 -8.69
N PHE A 204 -5.81 -1.98 -10.00
CA PHE A 204 -5.84 -0.70 -10.69
C PHE A 204 -7.23 -0.42 -11.24
N ALA A 205 -7.69 0.81 -11.08
CA ALA A 205 -8.92 1.25 -11.70
C ALA A 205 -8.84 1.07 -13.22
N TRP A 206 -9.94 0.58 -13.76
CA TRP A 206 -10.12 0.65 -15.19
C TRP A 206 -10.85 1.96 -15.53
N ASP A 207 -10.16 2.89 -16.15
CA ASP A 207 -10.71 4.20 -16.50
C ASP A 207 -11.01 4.25 -17.99
N GLU A 208 -12.27 4.00 -18.38
CA GLU A 208 -12.74 4.17 -19.77
C GLU A 208 -13.09 5.62 -20.11
N LYS A 209 -13.32 6.43 -19.11
CA LYS A 209 -13.61 7.85 -19.34
C LYS A 209 -12.31 8.58 -19.64
N ARG A 210 -11.92 8.52 -20.91
CA ARG A 210 -11.08 9.59 -21.46
C ARG A 210 -11.85 10.89 -21.22
N PRO A 211 -11.32 11.85 -20.49
CA PRO A 211 -11.99 13.10 -20.30
C PRO A 211 -12.12 13.77 -21.66
N ASN A 212 -13.34 14.06 -22.04
CA ASN A 212 -13.60 14.85 -23.25
C ASN A 212 -12.99 16.24 -23.08
N GLY A 213 -12.02 16.58 -23.94
CA GLY A 213 -11.55 17.93 -24.27
C GLY A 213 -10.91 18.80 -23.17
N LEU A 214 -11.60 19.15 -22.11
CA LEU A 214 -11.08 20.11 -21.12
C LEU A 214 -10.09 19.50 -20.11
N SER A 215 -10.19 18.22 -19.81
CA SER A 215 -9.26 17.58 -18.88
C SER A 215 -7.95 17.15 -19.58
N GLU A 216 -7.91 17.01 -20.90
CA GLU A 216 -6.66 16.83 -21.65
C GLU A 216 -5.73 18.03 -21.53
N PHE A 217 -6.29 19.24 -21.41
CA PHE A 217 -5.51 20.46 -21.28
C PHE A 217 -4.77 20.56 -19.95
N PHE A 218 -5.38 20.04 -18.86
CA PHE A 218 -4.79 20.09 -17.51
C PHE A 218 -3.95 18.86 -17.12
N TRP A 219 -4.18 17.68 -17.75
CA TRP A 219 -3.62 16.41 -17.28
C TRP A 219 -2.80 15.66 -18.34
N GLY A 220 -2.62 16.22 -19.52
CA GLY A 220 -1.98 15.51 -20.63
C GLY A 220 -2.85 14.37 -21.19
N LYS A 221 -2.40 13.76 -22.29
CA LYS A 221 -3.20 12.86 -23.13
C LYS A 221 -3.61 11.52 -22.50
N GLN A 222 -3.04 11.14 -21.33
CA GLN A 222 -3.39 9.89 -20.65
C GLN A 222 -3.31 10.08 -19.13
N LYS A 223 -4.43 9.88 -18.42
CA LYS A 223 -4.38 9.66 -16.97
C LYS A 223 -3.79 8.29 -16.71
N PRO A 224 -2.73 8.17 -15.90
CA PRO A 224 -2.26 6.85 -15.48
C PRO A 224 -3.38 6.10 -14.75
N ARG A 225 -3.49 4.81 -14.99
CA ARG A 225 -4.42 3.95 -14.26
C ARG A 225 -4.03 3.95 -12.78
N ARG A 226 -4.98 4.37 -11.94
CA ARG A 226 -4.70 4.56 -10.52
C ARG A 226 -4.82 3.26 -9.76
N LEU A 227 -3.89 3.05 -8.86
CA LEU A 227 -3.97 2.00 -7.87
C LEU A 227 -5.18 2.29 -6.95
N GLU A 228 -6.05 1.32 -6.74
CA GLU A 228 -7.22 1.42 -5.85
C GLU A 228 -7.06 0.58 -4.59
N GLU A 229 -6.37 -0.55 -4.72
CA GLU A 229 -6.24 -1.50 -3.62
C GLU A 229 -4.94 -2.30 -3.76
N VAL A 230 -4.33 -2.60 -2.61
CA VAL A 230 -3.22 -3.54 -2.50
C VAL A 230 -3.62 -4.61 -1.49
N ASN A 231 -3.55 -5.88 -1.87
CA ASN A 231 -3.82 -7.01 -1.00
C ASN A 231 -2.54 -7.79 -0.74
N PHE A 232 -2.37 -8.21 0.51
CA PHE A 232 -1.29 -9.10 0.94
C PHE A 232 -1.89 -10.40 1.44
N TYR A 233 -1.23 -11.50 1.12
CA TYR A 233 -1.73 -12.84 1.41
C TYR A 233 -0.72 -13.62 2.23
N ASP A 234 -1.24 -14.49 3.12
CA ASP A 234 -0.44 -15.48 3.84
C ASP A 234 -0.03 -16.64 2.93
N MET A 235 0.70 -17.57 3.52
CA MET A 235 1.18 -18.79 2.84
C MET A 235 0.07 -19.73 2.38
N ASN A 236 -1.14 -19.56 2.88
CA ASN A 236 -2.32 -20.34 2.52
C ASN A 236 -3.21 -19.62 1.50
N GLY A 237 -2.76 -18.48 0.98
CA GLY A 237 -3.53 -17.65 0.07
C GLY A 237 -4.68 -16.89 0.73
N ARG A 238 -4.68 -16.75 2.06
CA ARG A 238 -5.68 -15.96 2.78
C ARG A 238 -5.23 -14.52 2.84
N LYS A 239 -6.14 -13.59 2.59
CA LYS A 239 -5.85 -12.17 2.70
C LYS A 239 -5.62 -11.79 4.16
N VAL A 240 -4.43 -11.27 4.46
CA VAL A 240 -4.04 -10.83 5.81
C VAL A 240 -4.12 -9.31 5.96
N VAL A 241 -3.85 -8.58 4.87
CA VAL A 241 -3.94 -7.12 4.83
C VAL A 241 -4.58 -6.69 3.53
N SER A 242 -5.43 -5.69 3.59
CA SER A 242 -5.95 -4.96 2.43
C SER A 242 -5.76 -3.47 2.65
N ALA A 243 -5.19 -2.79 1.67
CA ALA A 243 -5.06 -1.34 1.68
C ALA A 243 -5.86 -0.74 0.53
N GLN A 244 -6.86 0.06 0.86
CA GLN A 244 -7.60 0.87 -0.08
C GLN A 244 -6.95 2.24 -0.18
N VAL A 245 -6.70 2.70 -1.40
CA VAL A 245 -6.05 3.99 -1.66
C VAL A 245 -6.93 4.87 -2.56
N GLY A 246 -6.88 6.17 -2.33
CA GLY A 246 -7.70 7.11 -3.08
C GLY A 246 -7.32 8.57 -2.85
N ASP A 247 -8.19 9.45 -3.36
CA ASP A 247 -8.04 10.90 -3.22
C ASP A 247 -6.67 11.40 -3.70
N TYR A 248 -6.30 10.99 -4.92
CA TYR A 248 -5.01 11.28 -5.52
C TYR A 248 -4.79 12.77 -5.76
N LYS A 249 -3.64 13.29 -5.32
CA LYS A 249 -3.23 14.68 -5.52
C LYS A 249 -1.80 14.75 -6.07
N PRO A 250 -1.47 15.81 -6.82
CA PRO A 250 -0.09 16.06 -7.20
C PRO A 250 0.74 16.39 -5.94
N VAL A 251 2.00 15.95 -5.95
CA VAL A 251 2.99 16.35 -4.95
C VAL A 251 3.51 17.72 -5.33
N GLU A 252 3.58 18.63 -4.37
CA GLU A 252 4.18 19.93 -4.55
C GLU A 252 5.70 19.78 -4.72
N ILE A 253 6.25 20.30 -5.81
CA ILE A 253 7.67 20.17 -6.10
C ILE A 253 8.37 21.41 -5.56
N ASP A 254 9.40 21.20 -4.74
CA ASP A 254 10.31 22.26 -4.32
C ASP A 254 10.97 22.85 -5.59
N PRO A 255 10.84 24.18 -5.82
CA PRO A 255 11.44 24.85 -6.97
C PRO A 255 12.97 24.67 -7.08
N GLU A 256 13.64 24.44 -5.97
CA GLU A 256 15.09 24.23 -5.91
C GLU A 256 15.49 22.76 -6.06
N ALA A 257 14.56 21.80 -5.99
CA ALA A 257 14.84 20.40 -6.23
C ALA A 257 15.06 20.13 -7.72
N ALA A 258 15.87 19.10 -8.03
CA ALA A 258 15.98 18.60 -9.40
C ALA A 258 14.58 18.13 -9.89
N GLN A 259 13.95 18.96 -10.70
CA GLN A 259 12.55 18.82 -11.05
C GLN A 259 12.28 17.55 -11.86
N PRO A 260 11.36 16.69 -11.46
CA PRO A 260 10.78 15.75 -12.39
C PRO A 260 10.00 16.53 -13.47
N LYS A 261 10.10 16.10 -14.73
CA LYS A 261 9.38 16.74 -15.85
C LYS A 261 7.85 16.76 -15.68
N ILE A 262 7.33 15.90 -14.80
CA ILE A 262 5.90 15.75 -14.49
C ILE A 262 5.78 15.62 -12.97
N ALA A 263 4.91 16.41 -12.36
CA ALA A 263 4.61 16.31 -10.95
C ALA A 263 4.06 14.90 -10.63
N PRO A 264 4.67 14.15 -9.71
CA PRO A 264 4.15 12.86 -9.31
C PRO A 264 2.79 13.01 -8.63
N ILE A 265 1.96 11.99 -8.78
CA ILE A 265 0.62 11.95 -8.17
C ILE A 265 0.61 10.86 -7.13
N MET A 266 0.18 11.19 -5.90
CA MET A 266 0.13 10.25 -4.79
C MET A 266 -1.26 10.16 -4.16
N PRO A 267 -1.61 8.99 -3.60
CA PRO A 267 -2.82 8.86 -2.80
C PRO A 267 -2.70 9.68 -1.51
N THR A 268 -3.75 10.41 -1.17
CA THR A 268 -3.83 11.16 0.09
C THR A 268 -4.70 10.50 1.13
N ARG A 269 -5.47 9.48 0.75
CA ARG A 269 -6.31 8.71 1.66
C ARG A 269 -5.98 7.23 1.50
N ILE A 270 -5.53 6.63 2.60
CA ILE A 270 -5.11 5.24 2.64
C ILE A 270 -5.77 4.58 3.84
N ARG A 271 -6.53 3.51 3.58
CA ARG A 271 -7.12 2.69 4.64
C ARG A 271 -6.51 1.30 4.59
N ILE A 272 -5.74 0.95 5.60
CA ILE A 272 -5.15 -0.37 5.77
C ILE A 272 -6.02 -1.16 6.75
N THR A 273 -6.41 -2.37 6.37
CA THR A 273 -7.27 -3.25 7.18
C THR A 273 -6.60 -4.60 7.33
N TRP A 274 -6.54 -5.10 8.55
CA TRP A 274 -6.02 -6.43 8.89
C TRP A 274 -7.15 -7.42 9.08
N PHE A 275 -6.87 -8.68 8.74
CA PHE A 275 -7.84 -9.77 8.82
C PHE A 275 -7.25 -10.94 9.63
N ASN A 276 -8.10 -11.61 10.41
CA ASN A 276 -7.74 -12.85 11.09
C ASN A 276 -7.85 -14.06 10.12
N LYS A 277 -7.50 -15.24 10.63
CA LYS A 277 -7.61 -16.50 9.87
C LYS A 277 -9.03 -16.82 9.38
N ARG A 278 -10.07 -16.24 9.99
CA ARG A 278 -11.49 -16.36 9.57
C ARG A 278 -11.91 -15.29 8.57
N GLN A 279 -10.98 -14.48 8.07
CA GLN A 279 -11.22 -13.36 7.16
C GLN A 279 -12.12 -12.25 7.75
N GLN A 280 -12.16 -12.14 9.08
CA GLN A 280 -12.81 -11.05 9.78
C GLN A 280 -11.82 -9.92 10.00
N LYS A 281 -12.31 -8.68 9.94
CA LYS A 281 -11.49 -7.51 10.25
C LYS A 281 -11.11 -7.51 11.72
N THR A 282 -9.84 -7.31 12.00
CA THR A 282 -9.33 -7.19 13.38
C THR A 282 -9.01 -5.75 13.74
N SER A 283 -8.40 -5.02 12.82
CA SER A 283 -8.04 -3.62 13.02
C SER A 283 -7.96 -2.88 11.68
N SER A 284 -7.97 -1.57 11.73
CA SER A 284 -7.65 -0.74 10.57
C SER A 284 -6.93 0.54 10.98
N VAL A 285 -6.10 1.04 10.07
CA VAL A 285 -5.50 2.37 10.12
C VAL A 285 -6.00 3.17 8.94
N LEU A 286 -6.47 4.37 9.19
CA LEU A 286 -6.76 5.35 8.16
C LEU A 286 -5.70 6.46 8.23
N LEU A 287 -4.97 6.63 7.13
CA LEU A 287 -4.01 7.70 6.92
C LEU A 287 -4.62 8.73 5.98
N ARG A 288 -4.54 10.01 6.37
CA ARG A 288 -4.82 11.14 5.48
C ARG A 288 -3.58 11.99 5.37
N LEU A 289 -3.04 12.07 4.15
CA LEU A 289 -1.84 12.84 3.86
C LEU A 289 -2.21 14.23 3.36
N SER A 290 -1.51 15.24 3.86
CA SER A 290 -1.68 16.63 3.46
C SER A 290 -0.32 17.31 3.30
N GLN A 291 -0.31 18.44 2.57
CA GLN A 291 0.89 19.23 2.32
C GLN A 291 2.09 18.37 1.86
N MET A 292 1.83 17.51 0.88
CA MET A 292 2.87 16.66 0.32
C MET A 292 3.84 17.47 -0.51
N THR A 293 5.09 17.51 -0.10
CA THR A 293 6.16 18.24 -0.76
C THR A 293 7.34 17.33 -1.05
N THR A 294 8.14 17.71 -2.08
CA THR A 294 9.46 17.14 -2.25
C THR A 294 10.44 17.95 -1.43
N GLU A 295 11.11 17.34 -0.47
CA GLU A 295 12.16 18.00 0.32
C GLU A 295 13.53 17.85 -0.35
N LYS A 296 14.37 18.86 -0.20
CA LYS A 296 15.70 18.89 -0.80
C LYS A 296 16.73 18.08 -0.02
N GLN A 297 16.59 18.03 1.29
CA GLN A 297 17.53 17.35 2.18
C GLN A 297 16.88 17.04 3.54
N TRP A 298 17.14 15.83 4.04
CA TRP A 298 16.77 15.45 5.41
C TRP A 298 17.97 15.52 6.33
N GLU A 299 17.69 15.69 7.60
CA GLU A 299 18.61 15.26 8.64
C GLU A 299 18.81 13.76 8.49
N THR A 300 20.05 13.31 8.32
CA THR A 300 20.41 11.93 7.96
C THR A 300 19.90 10.88 8.96
N ASP A 301 19.61 11.28 10.17
CA ASP A 301 19.30 10.40 11.30
C ASP A 301 17.79 10.18 11.52
N VAL A 302 16.96 10.79 10.67
CA VAL A 302 15.50 10.72 10.84
C VAL A 302 14.95 9.29 10.74
N CYS A 303 15.59 8.42 9.96
CA CYS A 303 15.18 7.04 9.78
C CYS A 303 15.91 6.05 10.67
N ASP A 304 16.91 6.48 11.44
CA ASP A 304 17.69 5.60 12.30
C ASP A 304 16.80 5.02 13.41
N PHE A 305 16.89 3.72 13.61
CA PHE A 305 16.04 3.03 14.59
C PHE A 305 16.58 3.21 16.00
N LEU A 306 17.85 2.84 16.22
CA LEU A 306 18.43 2.78 17.57
C LEU A 306 18.52 4.15 18.23
N ASP A 307 18.84 5.19 17.46
CA ASP A 307 19.00 6.56 17.96
C ASP A 307 17.67 7.25 18.28
N ASN A 308 16.54 6.62 17.94
CA ASN A 308 15.21 7.20 18.08
C ASN A 308 14.23 6.36 18.92
N VAL A 309 14.73 5.36 19.64
CA VAL A 309 13.92 4.60 20.60
C VAL A 309 13.78 5.44 21.87
N PRO A 310 12.55 5.74 22.33
CA PRO A 310 12.36 6.51 23.56
C PRO A 310 12.85 5.77 24.80
N ASP A 311 13.33 6.54 25.80
CA ASP A 311 13.81 5.99 27.08
C ASP A 311 12.74 5.14 27.79
N GLU A 312 11.47 5.50 27.61
CA GLU A 312 10.34 4.74 28.17
C GLU A 312 10.23 3.28 27.63
N ILE A 313 10.89 2.99 26.53
CA ILE A 313 10.98 1.65 25.95
C ILE A 313 12.25 0.93 26.41
N SER A 314 13.23 1.64 26.94
CA SER A 314 14.50 1.05 27.39
C SER A 314 14.33 -0.05 28.44
N ASP A 315 13.28 0.06 29.27
CA ASP A 315 12.93 -0.92 30.31
C ASP A 315 12.13 -2.12 29.78
N TYR A 316 11.73 -2.11 28.49
CA TYR A 316 11.00 -3.17 27.82
C TYR A 316 11.89 -3.93 26.85
N GLU A 317 11.57 -5.21 26.63
CA GLU A 317 12.29 -6.01 25.64
C GLU A 317 12.07 -5.48 24.22
N ILE A 318 13.17 -5.17 23.52
CA ILE A 318 13.12 -4.83 22.11
C ILE A 318 13.04 -6.13 21.30
N ILE A 319 11.88 -6.41 20.73
CA ILE A 319 11.56 -7.67 20.08
C ILE A 319 12.09 -7.70 18.66
N GLN A 320 12.90 -8.69 18.34
CA GLN A 320 13.21 -9.04 16.95
C GLN A 320 12.11 -10.00 16.44
N VAL A 321 11.29 -9.52 15.51
CA VAL A 321 10.06 -10.22 15.10
C VAL A 321 10.25 -11.43 14.19
N ASP A 322 11.41 -11.60 13.61
CA ASP A 322 11.74 -12.64 12.61
C ASP A 322 12.92 -13.52 13.02
N LYS A 323 13.26 -13.51 14.30
CA LYS A 323 14.37 -14.27 14.90
C LYS A 323 14.30 -15.76 14.60
N ASP A 324 13.10 -16.31 14.57
CA ASP A 324 12.85 -17.76 14.42
C ASP A 324 12.58 -18.17 12.95
N ILE A 325 12.67 -17.26 11.98
CA ILE A 325 12.56 -17.63 10.58
C ILE A 325 13.89 -18.27 10.16
N PRO A 326 13.93 -19.58 9.89
CA PRO A 326 15.16 -20.23 9.48
C PRO A 326 15.58 -19.63 8.13
N PHE A 327 16.71 -18.94 8.13
CA PHE A 327 17.38 -18.60 6.88
C PHE A 327 17.92 -19.91 6.32
N GLY A 328 17.41 -20.36 5.18
CA GLY A 328 18.09 -21.37 4.43
C GLY A 328 19.54 -20.89 4.21
N ASP A 329 20.50 -21.69 4.62
CA ASP A 329 21.90 -21.46 4.29
C ASP A 329 21.98 -21.11 2.80
N PRO A 330 22.83 -20.15 2.42
CA PRO A 330 23.03 -19.85 1.00
C PRO A 330 23.37 -21.18 0.34
N VAL A 331 22.55 -21.59 -0.64
CA VAL A 331 22.75 -22.81 -1.41
C VAL A 331 24.21 -22.83 -1.81
N LYS A 332 25.03 -23.68 -1.15
CA LYS A 332 26.39 -23.94 -1.56
C LYS A 332 26.26 -24.37 -3.01
N LYS A 333 26.84 -23.57 -3.91
CA LYS A 333 27.02 -24.00 -5.30
C LYS A 333 27.82 -25.29 -5.25
N GLU A 334 27.14 -26.41 -5.26
CA GLU A 334 27.78 -27.68 -5.58
C GLU A 334 28.26 -27.58 -7.02
N GLY A 335 29.56 -27.70 -7.18
CA GLY A 335 30.16 -28.02 -8.46
C GLY A 335 30.86 -26.88 -9.18
N SER A 336 32.04 -26.49 -8.71
CA SER A 336 33.12 -26.08 -9.59
C SER A 336 34.42 -26.79 -9.19
N ASP A 337 34.31 -28.13 -9.15
CA ASP A 337 35.52 -29.00 -9.26
C ASP A 337 35.25 -29.96 -10.40
N LYS A 338 35.64 -29.51 -11.61
CA LYS A 338 36.28 -30.33 -12.67
C LYS A 338 36.81 -29.42 -13.75
#